data_cdd157d07ea99be89ff00c97e028e795
#
_entry.id   cdd157d07ea99be89ff00c97e028e795
#
_cell.length_a   1.000
_cell.length_b   1.000
_cell.length_c   1.000
_cell.angle_alpha   90.00
_cell.angle_beta   90.00
_cell.angle_gamma   90.00
#
_symmetry.space_group_name_H-M   'P 1'
#
loop_
_entity.id
_entity.type
_entity.pdbx_description
1 polymer ?
#
loop_
_entity_poly.entity_id
_entity_poly.type
_entity_poly.pdbx_seq_one_letter_code
_entity_poly.pdbx_strand_id
1 'polypeptide(L)'
;MGGFHVPLDAGAVRWSTADLAVMLGLPVVMVVGIRLGCLNHAVLTAEAIRARGLVLAGWIANRIDPDMLLADANIATLHASLDAPCLVELPWQLDPAAAAARLDLAPLFAATAKSQAEAASLAA
;
A
#
# COMPACT_ATOMS: atom_id res chain seq x y z
N MET A 1 6.67 6.60 7.60
CA MET A 1 7.72 5.56 7.48
C MET A 1 8.11 5.43 6.02
N GLY A 2 9.40 5.28 5.74
CA GLY A 2 9.93 5.34 4.36
C GLY A 2 9.85 4.06 3.54
N GLY A 3 9.03 3.08 3.90
CA GLY A 3 8.83 1.86 3.10
C GLY A 3 8.58 0.60 3.92
N PHE A 4 8.40 -0.54 3.21
CA PHE A 4 8.02 -1.82 3.83
C PHE A 4 9.22 -2.56 4.44
N HIS A 5 10.40 -2.47 3.84
CA HIS A 5 11.64 -3.11 4.34
C HIS A 5 12.62 -2.10 4.96
N VAL A 6 12.14 -1.22 5.83
CA VAL A 6 12.99 -0.24 6.51
C VAL A 6 13.44 -0.80 7.86
N PRO A 7 14.75 -0.85 8.16
CA PRO A 7 15.23 -1.22 9.47
C PRO A 7 14.69 -0.28 10.55
N LEU A 8 14.20 -0.83 11.66
CA LEU A 8 13.69 -0.07 12.80
C LEU A 8 14.77 0.15 13.87
N ASP A 9 15.77 -0.71 13.89
CA ASP A 9 16.92 -0.56 14.78
C ASP A 9 18.22 -1.05 14.11
N ALA A 10 19.37 -0.74 14.73
CA ALA A 10 20.69 -1.17 14.32
C ALA A 10 21.26 -2.28 15.23
N GLY A 11 20.43 -2.90 16.07
CA GLY A 11 20.84 -3.92 17.02
C GLY A 11 21.13 -5.29 16.38
N ALA A 12 21.43 -6.27 17.22
CA ALA A 12 21.72 -7.65 16.80
C ALA A 12 20.50 -8.34 16.19
N VAL A 13 19.28 -7.99 16.62
CA VAL A 13 18.01 -8.43 16.04
C VAL A 13 17.50 -7.30 15.16
N ARG A 14 17.62 -7.47 13.87
CA ARG A 14 17.23 -6.44 12.88
C ARG A 14 15.73 -6.48 12.64
N TRP A 15 14.98 -5.72 13.41
CA TRP A 15 13.57 -5.47 13.16
C TRP A 15 13.39 -4.54 11.97
N SER A 16 12.39 -4.83 11.16
CA SER A 16 11.97 -4.00 10.02
C SER A 16 10.51 -3.57 10.15
N THR A 17 10.11 -2.60 9.36
CA THR A 17 8.68 -2.22 9.23
C THR A 17 7.83 -3.39 8.75
N ALA A 18 8.38 -4.31 7.97
CA ALA A 18 7.69 -5.53 7.55
C ALA A 18 7.39 -6.46 8.73
N ASP A 19 8.35 -6.62 9.65
CA ASP A 19 8.15 -7.44 10.85
C ASP A 19 7.08 -6.83 11.76
N LEU A 20 7.08 -5.52 11.91
CA LEU A 20 6.01 -4.81 12.62
C LEU A 20 4.64 -5.03 11.97
N ALA A 21 4.55 -4.95 10.65
CA ALA A 21 3.31 -5.18 9.93
C ALA A 21 2.77 -6.61 10.14
N VAL A 22 3.67 -7.61 10.10
CA VAL A 22 3.31 -9.01 10.41
C VAL A 22 2.82 -9.17 11.84
N MET A 23 3.49 -8.55 12.82
CA MET A 23 3.07 -8.61 14.23
C MET A 23 1.70 -7.98 14.46
N LEU A 24 1.37 -6.90 13.76
CA LEU A 24 0.06 -6.26 13.84
C LEU A 24 -1.05 -7.11 13.22
N GLY A 25 -0.75 -7.94 12.24
CA GLY A 25 -1.71 -8.81 11.56
C GLY A 25 -2.85 -8.08 10.85
N LEU A 26 -2.65 -6.80 10.52
CA LEU A 26 -3.65 -5.97 9.87
C LEU A 26 -3.45 -5.95 8.35
N PRO A 27 -4.53 -5.77 7.56
CA PRO A 27 -4.42 -5.49 6.14
C PRO A 27 -3.57 -4.23 5.88
N VAL A 28 -2.78 -4.25 4.81
CA VAL A 28 -1.86 -3.18 4.47
C VAL A 28 -2.47 -2.26 3.42
N VAL A 29 -2.39 -0.97 3.63
CA VAL A 29 -2.63 0.05 2.60
C VAL A 29 -1.28 0.63 2.18
N MET A 30 -0.98 0.58 0.88
CA MET A 30 0.25 1.08 0.32
C MET A 30 0.07 2.50 -0.23
N VAL A 31 0.86 3.46 0.21
CA VAL A 31 0.91 4.80 -0.37
C VAL A 31 2.03 4.87 -1.38
N VAL A 32 1.68 5.11 -2.65
CA VAL A 32 2.64 5.22 -3.76
C VAL A 32 2.86 6.68 -4.10
N GLY A 33 4.05 7.20 -3.86
CA GLY A 33 4.46 8.51 -4.35
C GLY A 33 4.66 8.46 -5.87
N ILE A 34 3.82 9.17 -6.61
CA ILE A 34 3.85 9.20 -8.08
C ILE A 34 4.99 10.10 -8.53
N ARG A 35 6.08 9.46 -8.93
CA ARG A 35 7.31 10.05 -9.46
C ARG A 35 8.05 9.02 -10.31
N LEU A 36 9.11 9.42 -10.99
CA LEU A 36 9.94 8.49 -11.75
C LEU A 36 10.45 7.33 -10.86
N GLY A 37 10.28 6.10 -11.35
CA GLY A 37 10.64 4.87 -10.63
C GLY A 37 9.51 4.29 -9.76
N CYS A 38 8.36 4.95 -9.63
CA CYS A 38 7.26 4.49 -8.77
C CYS A 38 6.69 3.13 -9.19
N LEU A 39 6.69 2.77 -10.46
CA LEU A 39 6.19 1.49 -10.96
C LEU A 39 6.94 0.31 -10.33
N ASN A 40 8.27 0.31 -10.49
CA ASN A 40 9.12 -0.74 -9.93
C ASN A 40 9.00 -0.81 -8.41
N HIS A 41 9.04 0.34 -7.73
CA HIS A 41 8.91 0.42 -6.27
C HIS A 41 7.58 -0.15 -5.77
N ALA A 42 6.48 0.20 -6.40
CA ALA A 42 5.15 -0.24 -6.00
C ALA A 42 4.97 -1.75 -6.20
N VAL A 43 5.39 -2.28 -7.35
CA VAL A 43 5.29 -3.72 -7.66
C VAL A 43 6.12 -4.53 -6.68
N LEU A 44 7.40 -4.19 -6.48
CA LEU A 44 8.28 -4.87 -5.52
C LEU A 44 7.73 -4.81 -4.09
N THR A 45 7.15 -3.67 -3.68
CA THR A 45 6.55 -3.53 -2.36
C THR A 45 5.31 -4.41 -2.22
N ALA A 46 4.44 -4.46 -3.23
CA ALA A 46 3.26 -5.31 -3.22
C ALA A 46 3.63 -6.81 -3.16
N GLU A 47 4.64 -7.23 -3.91
CA GLU A 47 5.18 -8.59 -3.85
C GLU A 47 5.74 -8.91 -2.46
N ALA A 48 6.50 -8.01 -1.86
CA ALA A 48 7.07 -8.18 -0.53
C ALA A 48 5.99 -8.29 0.57
N ILE A 49 4.91 -7.49 0.47
CA ILE A 49 3.76 -7.56 1.39
C ILE A 49 3.13 -8.96 1.31
N ARG A 50 2.84 -9.44 0.10
CA ARG A 50 2.22 -10.75 -0.12
C ARG A 50 3.13 -11.91 0.30
N ALA A 51 4.42 -11.81 0.03
CA ALA A 51 5.41 -12.81 0.44
C ALA A 51 5.52 -12.99 1.96
N ARG A 52 5.11 -11.98 2.73
CA ARG A 52 5.01 -12.04 4.20
C ARG A 52 3.65 -12.55 4.70
N GLY A 53 2.77 -13.02 3.81
CA GLY A 53 1.43 -13.50 4.16
C GLY A 53 0.44 -12.39 4.51
N LEU A 54 0.75 -11.13 4.19
CA LEU A 54 -0.12 -9.99 4.45
C LEU A 54 -1.03 -9.70 3.26
N VAL A 55 -2.21 -9.18 3.55
CA VAL A 55 -3.17 -8.73 2.55
C VAL A 55 -2.87 -7.28 2.16
N LEU A 56 -2.64 -7.03 0.88
CA LEU A 56 -2.64 -5.68 0.32
C LEU A 56 -4.10 -5.27 0.08
N ALA A 57 -4.70 -4.55 1.03
CA ALA A 57 -6.12 -4.18 0.99
C ALA A 57 -6.44 -3.07 -0.01
N GLY A 58 -5.44 -2.29 -0.37
CA GLY A 58 -5.57 -1.23 -1.36
C GLY A 58 -4.33 -0.36 -1.43
N TRP A 59 -4.34 0.59 -2.35
CA TRP A 59 -3.25 1.54 -2.50
C TRP A 59 -3.77 2.96 -2.77
N ILE A 60 -2.93 3.94 -2.51
CA ILE A 60 -3.19 5.36 -2.70
C ILE A 60 -2.17 5.91 -3.70
N ALA A 61 -2.63 6.55 -4.77
CA ALA A 61 -1.77 7.28 -5.67
C ALA A 61 -1.57 8.70 -5.13
N ASN A 62 -0.39 8.99 -4.59
CA ASN A 62 -0.06 10.32 -4.08
C ASN A 62 0.86 11.05 -5.07
N ARG A 63 0.38 12.07 -5.74
CA ARG A 63 1.17 12.88 -6.68
C ARG A 63 2.12 13.77 -5.88
N ILE A 64 3.40 13.43 -5.88
CA ILE A 64 4.46 14.14 -5.14
C ILE A 64 5.44 14.90 -6.05
N ASP A 65 5.28 14.78 -7.36
CA ASP A 65 6.08 15.46 -8.37
C ASP A 65 5.13 16.15 -9.37
N PRO A 66 4.96 17.48 -9.28
CA PRO A 66 4.05 18.22 -10.16
C PRO A 66 4.53 18.25 -11.62
N ASP A 67 5.84 18.06 -11.87
CA ASP A 67 6.45 18.15 -13.18
C ASP A 67 6.55 16.78 -13.88
N MET A 68 6.04 15.72 -13.30
CA MET A 68 6.06 14.39 -13.87
C MET A 68 5.16 14.28 -15.10
N LEU A 69 5.75 14.26 -16.29
CA LEU A 69 5.05 14.28 -17.59
C LEU A 69 4.11 13.08 -17.82
N LEU A 70 4.42 11.91 -17.29
CA LEU A 70 3.68 10.65 -17.51
C LEU A 70 2.99 10.14 -16.25
N ALA A 71 2.59 11.03 -15.35
CA ALA A 71 1.97 10.64 -14.08
C ALA A 71 0.70 9.79 -14.30
N ASP A 72 -0.20 10.21 -15.18
CA ASP A 72 -1.46 9.49 -15.46
C ASP A 72 -1.20 8.12 -16.09
N ALA A 73 -0.25 8.01 -17.00
CA ALA A 73 0.13 6.74 -17.62
C ALA A 73 0.73 5.77 -16.60
N ASN A 74 1.53 6.26 -15.65
CA ASN A 74 2.07 5.45 -14.57
C ASN A 74 0.97 4.99 -13.60
N ILE A 75 0.02 5.85 -13.26
CA ILE A 75 -1.14 5.48 -12.43
C ILE A 75 -1.97 4.40 -13.13
N ALA A 76 -2.26 4.54 -14.41
CA ALA A 76 -2.97 3.53 -15.20
C ALA A 76 -2.24 2.17 -15.20
N THR A 77 -0.91 2.20 -15.33
CA THR A 77 -0.07 0.99 -15.24
C THR A 77 -0.15 0.34 -13.86
N LEU A 78 -0.14 1.14 -12.78
CA LEU A 78 -0.29 0.62 -11.41
C LEU A 78 -1.66 0.00 -11.18
N HIS A 79 -2.74 0.57 -11.71
CA HIS A 79 -4.07 -0.04 -11.68
C HIS A 79 -4.08 -1.44 -12.29
N ALA A 80 -3.36 -1.64 -13.39
CA ALA A 80 -3.27 -2.94 -14.07
C ALA A 80 -2.33 -3.94 -13.34
N SER A 81 -1.35 -3.45 -12.59
CA SER A 81 -0.23 -4.29 -12.08
C SER A 81 -0.38 -4.68 -10.61
N LEU A 82 -1.10 -3.92 -9.79
CA LEU A 82 -1.06 -4.11 -8.33
C LEU A 82 -2.03 -5.15 -7.79
N ASP A 83 -3.02 -5.61 -8.58
CA ASP A 83 -4.06 -6.55 -8.13
C ASP A 83 -4.62 -6.18 -6.74
N ALA A 84 -4.92 -4.89 -6.58
CA ALA A 84 -5.49 -4.29 -5.39
C ALA A 84 -6.21 -2.98 -5.77
N PRO A 85 -7.31 -2.60 -5.11
CA PRO A 85 -8.05 -1.39 -5.44
C PRO A 85 -7.23 -0.13 -5.16
N CYS A 86 -7.31 0.84 -6.06
CA CYS A 86 -6.89 2.21 -5.76
C CYS A 86 -8.00 2.88 -4.93
N LEU A 87 -7.65 3.30 -3.73
CA LEU A 87 -8.60 3.90 -2.79
C LEU A 87 -8.83 5.39 -3.08
N VAL A 88 -7.81 6.06 -3.60
CA VAL A 88 -7.86 7.46 -3.99
C VAL A 88 -6.62 7.86 -4.79
N GLU A 89 -6.80 8.81 -5.71
CA GLU A 89 -5.73 9.58 -6.32
C GLU A 89 -5.69 10.97 -5.70
N LEU A 90 -4.57 11.31 -5.06
CA LEU A 90 -4.35 12.58 -4.39
C LEU A 90 -3.55 13.50 -5.32
N PRO A 91 -4.10 14.65 -5.74
CA PRO A 91 -3.37 15.65 -6.49
C PRO A 91 -2.27 16.30 -5.63
N TRP A 92 -1.33 16.94 -6.29
CA TRP A 92 -0.25 17.69 -5.64
C TRP A 92 -0.82 18.72 -4.65
N GLN A 93 -0.27 18.75 -3.44
CA GLN A 93 -0.61 19.70 -2.37
C GLN A 93 -2.11 19.79 -1.99
N LEU A 94 -2.85 18.68 -2.10
CA LEU A 94 -4.20 18.66 -1.59
C LEU A 94 -4.22 18.81 -0.07
N ASP A 95 -5.12 19.67 0.43
CA ASP A 95 -5.39 19.80 1.86
C ASP A 95 -5.75 18.44 2.50
N PRO A 96 -5.18 18.09 3.69
CA PRO A 96 -5.41 16.79 4.33
C PRO A 96 -6.88 16.48 4.60
N ALA A 97 -7.71 17.46 4.97
CA ALA A 97 -9.14 17.22 5.20
C ALA A 97 -9.88 16.91 3.90
N ALA A 98 -9.53 17.61 2.81
CA ALA A 98 -10.06 17.32 1.47
C ALA A 98 -9.55 15.97 0.94
N ALA A 99 -8.34 15.57 1.27
CA ALA A 99 -7.80 14.24 0.93
C ALA A 99 -8.58 13.13 1.65
N ALA A 100 -8.82 13.29 2.95
CA ALA A 100 -9.57 12.32 3.75
C ALA A 100 -11.01 12.14 3.23
N ALA A 101 -11.66 13.21 2.80
CA ALA A 101 -13.02 13.17 2.26
C ALA A 101 -13.14 12.42 0.91
N ARG A 102 -12.02 12.23 0.20
CA ARG A 102 -11.99 11.50 -1.09
C ARG A 102 -11.69 10.00 -0.95
N LEU A 103 -11.25 9.55 0.22
CA LEU A 103 -10.89 8.15 0.45
C LEU A 103 -12.13 7.25 0.36
N ASP A 104 -12.09 6.28 -0.55
CA ASP A 104 -13.04 5.18 -0.54
C ASP A 104 -12.53 4.06 0.38
N LEU A 105 -13.16 3.92 1.55
CA LEU A 105 -12.79 2.92 2.55
C LEU A 105 -13.56 1.61 2.40
N ALA A 106 -14.57 1.53 1.55
CA ALA A 106 -15.39 0.32 1.37
C ALA A 106 -14.55 -0.92 1.03
N PRO A 107 -13.53 -0.85 0.14
CA PRO A 107 -12.67 -1.99 -0.15
C PRO A 107 -11.89 -2.53 1.05
N LEU A 108 -11.54 -1.69 2.03
CA LEU A 108 -10.79 -2.11 3.22
C LEU A 108 -11.62 -3.06 4.09
N PHE A 109 -12.90 -2.76 4.26
CA PHE A 109 -13.80 -3.61 5.05
C PHE A 109 -14.08 -4.95 4.35
N ALA A 110 -14.17 -4.95 3.03
CA ALA A 110 -14.33 -6.18 2.24
C ALA A 110 -13.09 -7.08 2.33
N ALA A 111 -11.89 -6.51 2.27
CA ALA A 111 -10.63 -7.25 2.41
C ALA A 111 -10.47 -7.87 3.80
N THR A 112 -10.86 -7.15 4.85
CA THR A 112 -10.82 -7.64 6.24
C THR A 112 -11.74 -8.83 6.44
N ALA A 113 -12.97 -8.77 5.92
CA ALA A 113 -13.95 -9.86 6.01
C ALA A 113 -13.44 -11.12 5.30
N LYS A 114 -12.81 -10.99 4.13
CA LYS A 114 -12.24 -12.11 3.38
C LYS A 114 -11.08 -12.77 4.13
N SER A 115 -10.16 -11.98 4.69
CA SER A 115 -9.04 -12.48 5.50
C SER A 115 -9.49 -13.24 6.74
N GLN A 116 -10.53 -12.75 7.43
CA GLN A 116 -11.10 -13.44 8.59
C GLN A 116 -11.80 -14.75 8.20
N ALA A 117 -12.50 -14.79 7.08
CA ALA A 117 -13.15 -16.01 6.59
C ALA A 117 -12.13 -17.09 6.19
N GLU A 118 -11.03 -16.70 5.54
CA GLU A 118 -9.94 -17.62 5.18
C GLU A 118 -9.22 -18.17 6.43
N ALA A 119 -8.94 -17.33 7.42
CA ALA A 119 -8.35 -17.73 8.69
C ALA A 119 -9.25 -18.71 9.46
N ALA A 120 -10.55 -18.47 9.49
CA ALA A 120 -11.53 -19.36 10.12
C ALA A 120 -11.64 -20.71 9.40
N SER A 121 -11.51 -20.74 8.08
CA SER A 121 -11.53 -21.98 7.29
C SER A 121 -10.27 -22.83 7.48
N LEU A 122 -9.11 -22.23 7.74
CA LEU A 122 -7.86 -22.97 8.03
C LEU A 122 -7.82 -23.54 9.45
N ALA A 123 -8.59 -22.96 10.38
CA ALA A 123 -8.63 -23.39 11.78
C ALA A 123 -9.69 -24.48 12.06
N ALA A 124 -10.50 -24.79 11.08
CA ALA A 124 -11.53 -25.84 11.14
C ALA A 124 -11.05 -27.13 10.51
#